data_564b42eaf74620b287e412c306acabbf
#
_entry.id   564b42eaf74620b287e412c306acabbf
#
_cell.length_a   1.000
_cell.length_b   1.000
_cell.length_c   1.000
_cell.angle_alpha   90.00
_cell.angle_beta   90.00
_cell.angle_gamma   90.00
#
_symmetry.space_group_name_H-M   'P 1'
#
loop_
_entity.id
_entity.type
_entity.pdbx_description
1 polymer ?
#
loop_
_entity_poly.entity_id
_entity_poly.type
_entity_poly.pdbx_seq_one_letter_code
_entity_poly.pdbx_strand_id
1 'polypeptide(L)'
;RAERAARLRADGLALVDPAGERSVVDVRAVTVDELTEPADLVLLAVKGTGVEKAVDDVARAVGPSTAVLPLLNGVGHVPLLVDRFGPAAVLGGLCLVATRLAPDGAVRHLAPGGSLRFGELHGSATARLDDIAAAFAPAGFATSVTSTIEHDMWEKWHFMAAAGSTGVLLGGPAGGITAVEGGADAVTAILAEASAVLAAAGFPVRDEALARARGALLTPSSPFTTSLYRDFADGMRTEAEPVIGDMVRRAADLGVPVPLLAAAAVRLRVHEATAS
;
A
#
# COMPACT_ATOMS: atom_id res chain seq x y z
N ARG A 1 19.18 6.33 1.68
CA ARG A 1 19.89 7.58 1.34
C ARG A 1 20.86 7.90 2.48
N ALA A 2 22.09 8.33 2.17
CA ALA A 2 23.16 8.54 3.16
C ALA A 2 22.76 9.50 4.30
N GLU A 3 22.14 10.64 3.96
CA GLU A 3 21.66 11.62 4.94
C GLU A 3 20.66 11.02 5.93
N ARG A 4 19.66 10.25 5.43
CA ARG A 4 18.68 9.60 6.31
C ARG A 4 19.33 8.54 7.19
N ALA A 5 20.26 7.77 6.66
CA ALA A 5 21.01 6.78 7.45
C ALA A 5 21.84 7.45 8.55
N ALA A 6 22.56 8.53 8.21
CA ALA A 6 23.32 9.29 9.18
C ALA A 6 22.45 9.86 10.32
N ARG A 7 21.29 10.42 9.97
CA ARG A 7 20.33 10.93 10.95
C ARG A 7 19.78 9.84 11.86
N LEU A 8 19.39 8.68 11.28
CA LEU A 8 18.90 7.55 12.06
C LEU A 8 19.95 6.96 13.01
N ARG A 9 21.23 7.02 12.64
CA ARG A 9 22.35 6.61 13.53
C ARG A 9 22.58 7.60 14.67
N ALA A 10 22.38 8.89 14.41
CA ALA A 10 22.62 9.92 15.42
C ALA A 10 21.43 10.04 16.40
N ASP A 11 20.20 10.02 15.89
CA ASP A 11 19.00 10.41 16.61
C ASP A 11 18.05 9.23 16.90
N GLY A 12 18.31 8.04 16.32
CA GLY A 12 17.38 6.93 16.33
C GLY A 12 16.13 7.15 15.44
N LEU A 13 15.21 6.21 15.47
CA LEU A 13 13.91 6.32 14.83
C LEU A 13 12.86 6.84 15.81
N ALA A 14 12.44 8.07 15.62
CA ALA A 14 11.40 8.68 16.44
C ALA A 14 10.00 8.22 15.97
N LEU A 15 9.20 7.74 16.91
CA LEU A 15 7.81 7.36 16.74
C LEU A 15 6.94 8.25 17.62
N VAL A 16 5.79 8.67 17.11
CA VAL A 16 4.77 9.38 17.87
C VAL A 16 3.47 8.60 17.75
N ASP A 17 2.95 8.16 18.86
CA ASP A 17 1.73 7.37 18.92
C ASP A 17 0.46 8.23 18.72
N PRO A 18 -0.75 7.64 18.61
CA PRO A 18 -2.00 8.40 18.46
C PRO A 18 -2.34 9.29 19.66
N ALA A 19 -1.80 9.02 20.85
CA ALA A 19 -1.95 9.86 22.03
C ALA A 19 -0.98 11.05 22.05
N GLY A 20 0.00 11.07 21.12
CA GLY A 20 1.03 12.10 21.02
C GLY A 20 2.29 11.79 21.82
N GLU A 21 2.38 10.60 22.43
CA GLU A 21 3.59 10.17 23.13
C GLU A 21 4.71 9.87 22.15
N ARG A 22 5.90 10.41 22.44
CA ARG A 22 7.09 10.23 21.60
C ARG A 22 8.02 9.19 22.22
N SER A 23 8.38 8.21 21.41
CA SER A 23 9.44 7.24 21.70
C SER A 23 10.53 7.30 20.65
N VAL A 24 11.73 6.87 21.02
CA VAL A 24 12.87 6.76 20.12
C VAL A 24 13.41 5.35 20.19
N VAL A 25 13.54 4.72 19.02
CA VAL A 25 14.06 3.37 18.88
C VAL A 25 15.47 3.47 18.28
N ASP A 26 16.43 2.85 18.93
CA ASP A 26 17.76 2.67 18.33
C ASP A 26 17.68 1.69 17.17
N VAL A 27 18.17 2.10 16.00
CA VAL A 27 18.09 1.31 14.78
C VAL A 27 19.44 1.24 14.08
N ARG A 28 19.86 0.07 13.67
CA ARG A 28 21.02 -0.11 12.81
C ARG A 28 20.71 0.40 11.40
N ALA A 29 20.95 1.66 11.14
CA ALA A 29 20.78 2.23 9.82
C ALA A 29 22.03 2.06 8.97
N VAL A 30 21.88 1.53 7.75
CA VAL A 30 22.98 1.30 6.80
C VAL A 30 22.64 1.89 5.43
N THR A 31 23.67 2.23 4.67
CA THR A 31 23.52 2.58 3.24
C THR A 31 23.64 1.33 2.38
N VAL A 32 23.33 1.45 1.08
CA VAL A 32 23.44 0.34 0.13
C VAL A 32 24.84 -0.25 0.08
N ASP A 33 25.86 0.62 0.15
CA ASP A 33 27.28 0.18 0.09
C ASP A 33 27.73 -0.57 1.34
N GLU A 34 26.99 -0.39 2.44
CA GLU A 34 27.24 -1.07 3.72
C GLU A 34 26.45 -2.38 3.86
N LEU A 35 25.57 -2.73 2.89
CA LEU A 35 24.90 -4.02 2.82
C LEU A 35 25.85 -5.07 2.27
N THR A 36 26.42 -5.87 3.14
CA THR A 36 27.47 -6.86 2.79
C THR A 36 27.01 -8.31 2.90
N GLU A 37 25.90 -8.57 3.59
CA GLU A 37 25.42 -9.91 3.90
C GLU A 37 23.92 -10.07 3.56
N PRO A 38 23.49 -11.26 3.13
CA PRO A 38 22.07 -11.56 2.99
C PRO A 38 21.33 -11.49 4.33
N ALA A 39 20.08 -11.08 4.27
CA ALA A 39 19.17 -11.08 5.40
C ALA A 39 18.23 -12.31 5.34
N ASP A 40 17.67 -12.74 6.46
CA ASP A 40 16.60 -13.74 6.49
C ASP A 40 15.30 -13.20 5.90
N LEU A 41 15.00 -11.93 6.19
CA LEU A 41 13.81 -11.23 5.71
C LEU A 41 14.15 -9.80 5.25
N VAL A 42 13.71 -9.47 4.04
CA VAL A 42 13.74 -8.10 3.50
C VAL A 42 12.32 -7.54 3.46
N LEU A 43 12.05 -6.51 4.26
CA LEU A 43 10.79 -5.76 4.22
C LEU A 43 10.93 -4.58 3.24
N LEU A 44 10.18 -4.61 2.14
CA LEU A 44 10.12 -3.48 1.21
C LEU A 44 8.96 -2.56 1.61
N ALA A 45 9.29 -1.48 2.31
CA ALA A 45 8.34 -0.48 2.80
C ALA A 45 8.59 0.90 2.19
N VAL A 46 8.75 0.95 0.88
CA VAL A 46 8.92 2.19 0.11
C VAL A 46 7.61 2.61 -0.56
N LYS A 47 7.50 3.87 -1.00
CA LYS A 47 6.42 4.27 -1.90
C LYS A 47 6.58 3.54 -3.25
N GLY A 48 5.48 3.17 -3.89
CA GLY A 48 5.48 2.42 -5.16
C GLY A 48 6.30 3.08 -6.27
N THR A 49 6.39 4.42 -6.27
CA THR A 49 7.22 5.20 -7.21
C THR A 49 8.74 5.00 -7.03
N GLY A 50 9.17 4.38 -5.93
CA GLY A 50 10.57 4.12 -5.64
C GLY A 50 10.96 2.64 -5.67
N VAL A 51 10.04 1.76 -6.10
CA VAL A 51 10.24 0.32 -5.98
C VAL A 51 11.39 -0.22 -6.84
N GLU A 52 11.53 0.24 -8.08
CA GLU A 52 12.60 -0.21 -8.99
C GLU A 52 13.97 0.03 -8.38
N LYS A 53 14.21 1.28 -7.93
CA LYS A 53 15.46 1.60 -7.25
C LYS A 53 15.65 0.80 -5.95
N ALA A 54 14.59 0.60 -5.17
CA ALA A 54 14.67 -0.16 -3.93
C ALA A 54 15.03 -1.63 -4.17
N VAL A 55 14.52 -2.23 -5.25
CA VAL A 55 14.84 -3.59 -5.68
C VAL A 55 16.34 -3.73 -5.97
N ASP A 56 16.93 -2.79 -6.70
CA ASP A 56 18.38 -2.77 -6.97
C ASP A 56 19.18 -2.54 -5.69
N ASP A 57 18.76 -1.60 -4.85
CA ASP A 57 19.44 -1.23 -3.60
C ASP A 57 19.51 -2.43 -2.62
N VAL A 58 18.47 -3.27 -2.54
CA VAL A 58 18.43 -4.41 -1.61
C VAL A 58 18.96 -5.73 -2.20
N ALA A 59 19.34 -5.75 -3.47
CA ALA A 59 19.72 -6.99 -4.15
C ALA A 59 20.87 -7.77 -3.44
N ARG A 60 21.79 -7.06 -2.79
CA ARG A 60 22.88 -7.68 -2.00
C ARG A 60 22.41 -8.32 -0.69
N ALA A 61 21.26 -7.90 -0.18
CA ALA A 61 20.66 -8.46 1.04
C ALA A 61 19.78 -9.69 0.72
N VAL A 62 19.59 -10.04 -0.56
CA VAL A 62 18.78 -11.19 -0.96
C VAL A 62 19.70 -12.35 -1.35
N GLY A 63 19.73 -13.38 -0.52
CA GLY A 63 20.41 -14.64 -0.74
C GLY A 63 19.43 -15.80 -1.02
N PRO A 64 19.93 -17.03 -1.17
CA PRO A 64 19.09 -18.19 -1.53
C PRO A 64 17.95 -18.52 -0.56
N SER A 65 18.08 -18.14 0.72
CA SER A 65 17.08 -18.38 1.78
C SER A 65 16.31 -17.13 2.19
N THR A 66 16.62 -15.97 1.61
CA THR A 66 15.97 -14.70 1.98
C THR A 66 14.51 -14.68 1.54
N ALA A 67 13.62 -14.30 2.45
CA ALA A 67 12.26 -13.93 2.11
C ALA A 67 12.16 -12.43 1.81
N VAL A 68 11.48 -12.06 0.72
CA VAL A 68 11.21 -10.66 0.36
C VAL A 68 9.72 -10.38 0.54
N LEU A 69 9.38 -9.55 1.52
CA LEU A 69 8.01 -9.20 1.88
C LEU A 69 7.72 -7.74 1.52
N PRO A 70 7.03 -7.47 0.40
CA PRO A 70 6.63 -6.12 0.03
C PRO A 70 5.42 -5.66 0.86
N LEU A 71 5.45 -4.40 1.29
CA LEU A 71 4.37 -3.74 2.02
C LEU A 71 3.80 -2.55 1.23
N LEU A 72 3.93 -2.60 -0.09
CA LEU A 72 3.52 -1.54 -1.01
C LEU A 72 2.02 -1.59 -1.32
N ASN A 73 1.50 -0.47 -1.81
CA ASN A 73 0.15 -0.39 -2.35
C ASN A 73 0.12 -0.85 -3.81
N GLY A 74 -1.02 -1.41 -4.24
CA GLY A 74 -1.16 -2.03 -5.55
C GLY A 74 -0.57 -3.44 -5.60
N VAL A 75 -0.47 -4.00 -6.81
CA VAL A 75 0.08 -5.34 -7.08
C VAL A 75 1.15 -5.35 -8.17
N GLY A 76 1.39 -4.22 -8.84
CA GLY A 76 2.33 -4.11 -9.96
C GLY A 76 3.79 -4.38 -9.59
N HIS A 77 4.13 -4.27 -8.32
CA HIS A 77 5.47 -4.58 -7.81
C HIS A 77 5.77 -6.08 -7.73
N VAL A 78 4.75 -6.93 -7.67
CA VAL A 78 4.94 -8.39 -7.50
C VAL A 78 5.67 -9.01 -8.69
N PRO A 79 5.27 -8.82 -9.95
CA PRO A 79 6.02 -9.32 -11.09
C PRO A 79 7.48 -8.84 -11.12
N LEU A 80 7.72 -7.56 -10.83
CA LEU A 80 9.07 -7.00 -10.78
C LEU A 80 9.96 -7.71 -9.75
N LEU A 81 9.41 -8.01 -8.56
CA LEU A 81 10.14 -8.73 -7.52
C LEU A 81 10.40 -10.18 -7.90
N VAL A 82 9.39 -10.84 -8.48
CA VAL A 82 9.51 -12.23 -8.97
C VAL A 82 10.56 -12.34 -10.07
N ASP A 83 10.56 -11.44 -11.03
CA ASP A 83 11.56 -11.39 -12.11
C ASP A 83 12.98 -11.19 -11.58
N ARG A 84 13.12 -10.38 -10.52
CA ARG A 84 14.42 -10.02 -9.96
C ARG A 84 15.00 -11.04 -9.00
N PHE A 85 14.17 -11.62 -8.14
CA PHE A 85 14.59 -12.48 -7.02
C PHE A 85 14.12 -13.94 -7.13
N GLY A 86 13.26 -14.23 -8.10
CA GLY A 86 12.61 -15.52 -8.27
C GLY A 86 11.36 -15.70 -7.41
N PRO A 87 10.42 -16.55 -7.85
CA PRO A 87 9.13 -16.74 -7.16
C PRO A 87 9.28 -17.35 -5.76
N ALA A 88 10.34 -18.12 -5.52
CA ALA A 88 10.60 -18.73 -4.23
C ALA A 88 11.03 -17.73 -3.15
N ALA A 89 11.58 -16.57 -3.52
CA ALA A 89 11.99 -15.55 -2.56
C ALA A 89 10.83 -14.61 -2.16
N VAL A 90 9.85 -14.40 -3.05
CA VAL A 90 8.85 -13.34 -2.91
C VAL A 90 7.62 -13.84 -2.17
N LEU A 91 7.25 -13.12 -1.11
CA LEU A 91 5.98 -13.27 -0.39
C LEU A 91 4.97 -12.21 -0.86
N GLY A 92 3.70 -12.50 -0.69
CA GLY A 92 2.67 -11.47 -0.71
C GLY A 92 2.56 -10.78 0.64
N GLY A 93 2.31 -9.46 0.64
CA GLY A 93 2.19 -8.68 1.86
C GLY A 93 1.12 -7.60 1.80
N LEU A 94 0.38 -7.44 2.87
CA LEU A 94 -0.67 -6.46 3.03
C LEU A 94 -0.53 -5.79 4.39
N CYS A 95 -0.18 -4.51 4.39
CA CYS A 95 -0.10 -3.70 5.59
C CYS A 95 -1.24 -2.67 5.61
N LEU A 96 -1.93 -2.56 6.75
CA LEU A 96 -2.92 -1.54 7.03
C LEU A 96 -2.46 -0.75 8.25
N VAL A 97 -1.97 0.45 8.03
CA VAL A 97 -1.52 1.35 9.09
C VAL A 97 -1.71 2.80 8.63
N ALA A 98 -2.16 3.66 9.50
CA ALA A 98 -2.30 5.08 9.22
C ALA A 98 -1.09 5.82 9.82
N THR A 99 -0.13 6.19 8.99
CA THR A 99 1.08 6.90 9.42
C THR A 99 1.38 8.09 8.54
N ARG A 100 2.14 9.04 9.08
CA ARG A 100 2.68 10.20 8.35
C ARG A 100 4.12 10.46 8.79
N LEU A 101 4.99 10.75 7.86
CA LEU A 101 6.32 11.27 8.16
C LEU A 101 6.19 12.77 8.45
N ALA A 102 6.57 13.18 9.65
CA ALA A 102 6.57 14.58 10.06
C ALA A 102 7.81 15.33 9.52
N PRO A 103 7.78 16.67 9.43
CA PRO A 103 8.92 17.46 8.96
C PRO A 103 10.19 17.27 9.81
N ASP A 104 10.04 16.98 11.10
CA ASP A 104 11.14 16.64 12.02
C ASP A 104 11.68 15.21 11.80
N GLY A 105 11.12 14.45 10.85
CA GLY A 105 11.50 13.08 10.52
C GLY A 105 10.95 12.01 11.46
N ALA A 106 10.10 12.35 12.42
CA ALA A 106 9.37 11.37 13.23
C ALA A 106 8.27 10.69 12.41
N VAL A 107 8.02 9.42 12.67
CA VAL A 107 6.85 8.70 12.13
C VAL A 107 5.69 8.87 13.10
N ARG A 108 4.64 9.57 12.66
CA ARG A 108 3.41 9.73 13.44
C ARG A 108 2.42 8.65 13.09
N HIS A 109 1.96 7.91 14.08
CA HIS A 109 0.85 6.97 13.96
C HIS A 109 -0.46 7.75 14.19
N LEU A 110 -1.33 7.79 13.17
CA LEU A 110 -2.47 8.71 13.13
C LEU A 110 -3.75 8.14 13.75
N ALA A 111 -3.82 6.81 13.91
CA ALA A 111 -4.98 6.14 14.47
C ALA A 111 -4.54 4.85 15.16
N PRO A 112 -5.20 4.43 16.25
CA PRO A 112 -4.91 3.17 16.93
C PRO A 112 -5.04 1.96 15.99
N GLY A 113 -4.29 0.91 16.29
CA GLY A 113 -4.31 -0.33 15.53
C GLY A 113 -3.37 -0.31 14.34
N GLY A 114 -3.47 -1.35 13.56
CA GLY A 114 -2.64 -1.66 12.41
C GLY A 114 -2.57 -3.16 12.24
N SER A 115 -2.39 -3.63 11.03
CA SER A 115 -2.27 -5.07 10.77
C SER A 115 -1.31 -5.35 9.64
N LEU A 116 -0.63 -6.49 9.76
CA LEU A 116 0.17 -7.11 8.73
C LEU A 116 -0.42 -8.47 8.40
N ARG A 117 -0.72 -8.70 7.13
CA ARG A 117 -1.09 -10.01 6.61
C ARG A 117 -0.11 -10.38 5.52
N PHE A 118 0.36 -11.62 5.54
CA PHE A 118 1.31 -12.10 4.54
C PHE A 118 1.13 -13.60 4.27
N GLY A 119 1.77 -14.07 3.22
CA GLY A 119 1.73 -15.48 2.83
C GLY A 119 2.55 -15.75 1.58
N GLU A 120 2.67 -17.03 1.24
CA GLU A 120 3.21 -17.43 -0.05
C GLU A 120 2.26 -17.02 -1.17
N LEU A 121 2.79 -16.49 -2.28
CA LEU A 121 1.97 -16.05 -3.41
C LEU A 121 1.05 -17.16 -3.95
N HIS A 122 1.49 -18.42 -3.89
CA HIS A 122 0.71 -19.57 -4.36
C HIS A 122 -0.06 -20.29 -3.24
N GLY A 123 -0.18 -19.68 -2.07
CA GLY A 123 -1.02 -20.18 -0.97
C GLY A 123 -0.47 -21.37 -0.20
N SER A 124 0.78 -21.75 -0.41
CA SER A 124 1.42 -22.85 0.33
C SER A 124 1.63 -22.48 1.80
N ALA A 125 1.50 -23.44 2.72
CA ALA A 125 1.96 -23.30 4.09
C ALA A 125 3.43 -23.74 4.16
N THR A 126 4.31 -22.85 4.63
CA THR A 126 5.75 -23.12 4.76
C THR A 126 6.24 -22.74 6.15
N ALA A 127 7.27 -23.43 6.64
CA ALA A 127 7.85 -23.16 7.97
C ALA A 127 8.37 -21.72 8.11
N ARG A 128 8.87 -21.11 7.01
CA ARG A 128 9.35 -19.73 7.06
C ARG A 128 8.25 -18.71 7.39
N LEU A 129 6.97 -19.00 7.08
CA LEU A 129 5.85 -18.12 7.45
C LEU A 129 5.64 -18.12 8.98
N ASP A 130 5.82 -19.28 9.62
CA ASP A 130 5.72 -19.40 11.08
C ASP A 130 6.88 -18.65 11.76
N ASP A 131 8.11 -18.78 11.22
CA ASP A 131 9.28 -18.07 11.72
C ASP A 131 9.11 -16.54 11.59
N ILE A 132 8.61 -16.06 10.45
CA ILE A 132 8.32 -14.65 10.25
C ILE A 132 7.21 -14.17 11.18
N ALA A 133 6.13 -14.94 11.36
CA ALA A 133 5.05 -14.60 12.28
C ALA A 133 5.56 -14.50 13.72
N ALA A 134 6.42 -15.44 14.14
CA ALA A 134 7.05 -15.43 15.47
C ALA A 134 7.95 -14.19 15.67
N ALA A 135 8.69 -13.78 14.63
CA ALA A 135 9.52 -12.57 14.68
C ALA A 135 8.69 -11.28 14.82
N PHE A 136 7.46 -11.25 14.30
CA PHE A 136 6.54 -10.11 14.46
C PHE A 136 5.73 -10.13 15.75
N ALA A 137 5.61 -11.26 16.44
CA ALA A 137 4.78 -11.39 17.64
C ALA A 137 5.07 -10.33 18.74
N PRO A 138 6.35 -9.93 18.99
CA PRO A 138 6.65 -8.90 19.99
C PRO A 138 6.26 -7.47 19.57
N ALA A 139 5.93 -7.24 18.30
CA ALA A 139 5.73 -5.89 17.77
C ALA A 139 4.40 -5.22 18.20
N GLY A 140 3.49 -5.97 18.84
CA GLY A 140 2.27 -5.43 19.45
C GLY A 140 1.17 -5.01 18.48
N PHE A 141 1.30 -5.33 17.19
CA PHE A 141 0.24 -5.12 16.19
C PHE A 141 -0.29 -6.46 15.63
N ALA A 142 -1.49 -6.44 15.06
CA ALA A 142 -2.11 -7.65 14.54
C ALA A 142 -1.33 -8.20 13.35
N THR A 143 -0.85 -9.44 13.48
CA THR A 143 -0.14 -10.16 12.42
C THR A 143 -0.89 -11.45 12.08
N SER A 144 -1.04 -11.77 10.81
CA SER A 144 -1.71 -12.99 10.35
C SER A 144 -1.08 -13.56 9.09
N VAL A 145 -1.00 -14.89 9.03
CA VAL A 145 -0.63 -15.64 7.83
C VAL A 145 -1.90 -16.06 7.10
N THR A 146 -1.88 -16.04 5.78
CA THR A 146 -3.02 -16.43 4.94
C THR A 146 -2.55 -17.20 3.71
N SER A 147 -3.35 -18.17 3.28
CA SER A 147 -3.16 -18.89 2.02
C SER A 147 -3.78 -18.16 0.82
N THR A 148 -4.46 -17.04 1.02
CA THR A 148 -5.13 -16.25 -0.05
C THR A 148 -4.50 -14.88 -0.23
N ILE A 149 -3.24 -14.71 0.13
CA ILE A 149 -2.59 -13.39 0.20
C ILE A 149 -2.66 -12.62 -1.14
N GLU A 150 -2.48 -13.30 -2.26
CA GLU A 150 -2.56 -12.66 -3.56
C GLU A 150 -3.96 -12.07 -3.79
N HIS A 151 -5.02 -12.83 -3.54
CA HIS A 151 -6.39 -12.35 -3.63
C HIS A 151 -6.66 -11.18 -2.65
N ASP A 152 -6.17 -11.31 -1.42
CA ASP A 152 -6.31 -10.26 -0.41
C ASP A 152 -5.63 -8.95 -0.83
N MET A 153 -4.47 -9.03 -1.51
CA MET A 153 -3.77 -7.88 -2.07
C MET A 153 -4.59 -7.21 -3.18
N TRP A 154 -5.18 -8.00 -4.09
CA TRP A 154 -6.06 -7.48 -5.14
C TRP A 154 -7.30 -6.79 -4.55
N GLU A 155 -7.94 -7.34 -3.53
CA GLU A 155 -9.07 -6.73 -2.84
C GLU A 155 -8.71 -5.43 -2.12
N LYS A 156 -7.54 -5.37 -1.47
CA LYS A 156 -7.04 -4.11 -0.92
C LYS A 156 -6.84 -3.08 -2.02
N TRP A 157 -6.26 -3.48 -3.14
CA TRP A 157 -6.04 -2.58 -4.26
C TRP A 157 -7.34 -2.07 -4.88
N HIS A 158 -8.35 -2.94 -5.05
CA HIS A 158 -9.71 -2.56 -5.43
C HIS A 158 -10.24 -1.42 -4.55
N PHE A 159 -10.20 -1.63 -3.23
CA PHE A 159 -10.68 -0.62 -2.28
C PHE A 159 -9.90 0.69 -2.40
N MET A 160 -8.57 0.63 -2.47
CA MET A 160 -7.73 1.82 -2.52
C MET A 160 -7.90 2.61 -3.82
N ALA A 161 -8.02 1.93 -4.96
CA ALA A 161 -8.26 2.56 -6.25
C ALA A 161 -9.62 3.23 -6.30
N ALA A 162 -10.69 2.54 -5.86
CA ALA A 162 -12.04 3.10 -5.82
C ALA A 162 -12.13 4.28 -4.84
N ALA A 163 -11.62 4.13 -3.63
CA ALA A 163 -11.68 5.18 -2.62
C ALA A 163 -10.80 6.39 -2.98
N GLY A 164 -9.62 6.15 -3.56
CA GLY A 164 -8.74 7.21 -4.04
C GLY A 164 -9.38 8.00 -5.19
N SER A 165 -9.95 7.30 -6.18
CA SER A 165 -10.65 7.93 -7.29
C SER A 165 -11.87 8.72 -6.84
N THR A 166 -12.64 8.20 -5.88
CA THR A 166 -13.77 8.90 -5.27
C THR A 166 -13.32 10.25 -4.69
N GLY A 167 -12.31 10.27 -3.83
CA GLY A 167 -11.82 11.51 -3.23
C GLY A 167 -11.27 12.49 -4.27
N VAL A 168 -10.48 12.01 -5.23
CA VAL A 168 -9.83 12.85 -6.25
C VAL A 168 -10.84 13.47 -7.22
N LEU A 169 -11.86 12.72 -7.65
CA LEU A 169 -12.86 13.21 -8.60
C LEU A 169 -13.91 14.10 -7.95
N LEU A 170 -14.40 13.68 -6.77
CA LEU A 170 -15.61 14.26 -6.18
C LEU A 170 -15.28 15.26 -5.05
N GLY A 171 -14.07 15.21 -4.53
CA GLY A 171 -13.54 16.19 -3.55
C GLY A 171 -14.16 16.07 -2.16
N GLY A 172 -13.39 15.61 -1.17
CA GLY A 172 -13.83 15.54 0.22
C GLY A 172 -13.92 14.14 0.81
N PRO A 173 -14.38 14.05 2.06
CA PRO A 173 -14.61 12.78 2.73
C PRO A 173 -15.84 12.06 2.16
N ALA A 174 -15.84 10.73 2.26
CA ALA A 174 -16.87 9.86 1.69
C ALA A 174 -18.29 10.27 2.09
N GLY A 175 -18.53 10.59 3.36
CA GLY A 175 -19.86 11.01 3.85
C GLY A 175 -20.32 12.36 3.28
N GLY A 176 -19.41 13.30 3.01
CA GLY A 176 -19.75 14.55 2.35
C GLY A 176 -20.16 14.34 0.89
N ILE A 177 -19.48 13.42 0.20
CA ILE A 177 -19.81 13.05 -1.19
C ILE A 177 -21.19 12.39 -1.28
N THR A 178 -21.45 11.44 -0.40
CA THR A 178 -22.73 10.69 -0.42
C THR A 178 -23.92 11.50 0.11
N ALA A 179 -23.69 12.63 0.73
CA ALA A 179 -24.77 13.52 1.21
C ALA A 179 -25.40 14.38 0.09
N VAL A 180 -24.79 14.47 -1.08
CA VAL A 180 -25.32 15.25 -2.22
C VAL A 180 -26.00 14.34 -3.23
N GLU A 181 -26.94 14.91 -3.99
CA GLU A 181 -27.65 14.21 -5.06
C GLU A 181 -26.64 13.63 -6.09
N GLY A 182 -26.82 12.35 -6.46
CA GLY A 182 -25.93 11.64 -7.38
C GLY A 182 -24.60 11.17 -6.78
N GLY A 183 -24.22 11.63 -5.59
CA GLY A 183 -22.92 11.29 -4.98
C GLY A 183 -22.77 9.79 -4.69
N ALA A 184 -23.79 9.17 -4.11
CA ALA A 184 -23.79 7.73 -3.84
C ALA A 184 -23.75 6.89 -5.13
N ASP A 185 -24.42 7.33 -6.19
CA ASP A 185 -24.41 6.66 -7.49
C ASP A 185 -23.04 6.73 -8.14
N ALA A 186 -22.38 7.90 -8.08
CA ALA A 186 -21.04 8.07 -8.59
C ALA A 186 -20.03 7.17 -7.86
N VAL A 187 -20.08 7.09 -6.52
CA VAL A 187 -19.24 6.18 -5.73
C VAL A 187 -19.48 4.73 -6.10
N THR A 188 -20.77 4.35 -6.28
CA THR A 188 -21.16 2.98 -6.67
C THR A 188 -20.61 2.64 -8.07
N ALA A 189 -20.65 3.57 -9.01
CA ALA A 189 -20.10 3.39 -10.35
C ALA A 189 -18.58 3.20 -10.32
N ILE A 190 -17.86 4.00 -9.53
CA ILE A 190 -16.40 3.84 -9.35
C ILE A 190 -16.05 2.47 -8.76
N LEU A 191 -16.78 2.03 -7.74
CA LEU A 191 -16.60 0.68 -7.16
C LEU A 191 -16.88 -0.42 -8.21
N ALA A 192 -17.90 -0.25 -9.05
CA ALA A 192 -18.22 -1.21 -10.09
C ALA A 192 -17.13 -1.31 -11.16
N GLU A 193 -16.57 -0.19 -11.61
CA GLU A 193 -15.42 -0.19 -12.54
C GLU A 193 -14.23 -0.97 -11.96
N ALA A 194 -13.82 -0.67 -10.73
CA ALA A 194 -12.73 -1.37 -10.07
C ALA A 194 -13.02 -2.87 -9.90
N SER A 195 -14.26 -3.23 -9.52
CA SER A 195 -14.69 -4.64 -9.39
C SER A 195 -14.63 -5.39 -10.72
N ALA A 196 -15.00 -4.73 -11.82
CA ALA A 196 -14.96 -5.32 -13.16
C ALA A 196 -13.52 -5.65 -13.59
N VAL A 197 -12.55 -4.78 -13.26
CA VAL A 197 -11.12 -5.04 -13.53
C VAL A 197 -10.64 -6.27 -12.77
N LEU A 198 -10.95 -6.36 -11.48
CA LEU A 198 -10.55 -7.51 -10.67
C LEU A 198 -11.17 -8.81 -11.18
N ALA A 199 -12.46 -8.79 -11.53
CA ALA A 199 -13.14 -9.97 -12.07
C ALA A 199 -12.50 -10.42 -13.39
N ALA A 200 -12.19 -9.50 -14.29
CA ALA A 200 -11.52 -9.79 -15.56
C ALA A 200 -10.09 -10.31 -15.37
N ALA A 201 -9.40 -9.86 -14.30
CA ALA A 201 -8.06 -10.34 -13.94
C ALA A 201 -8.06 -11.71 -13.23
N GLY A 202 -9.24 -12.31 -12.94
CA GLY A 202 -9.35 -13.59 -12.24
C GLY A 202 -9.40 -13.51 -10.72
N PHE A 203 -9.52 -12.30 -10.16
CA PHE A 203 -9.61 -12.02 -8.72
C PHE A 203 -10.94 -11.33 -8.37
N PRO A 204 -12.11 -11.95 -8.62
CA PRO A 204 -13.41 -11.32 -8.31
C PRO A 204 -13.47 -10.92 -6.84
N VAL A 205 -13.96 -9.72 -6.57
CA VAL A 205 -14.06 -9.20 -5.20
C VAL A 205 -15.06 -10.06 -4.40
N ARG A 206 -14.61 -10.60 -3.27
CA ARG A 206 -15.47 -11.39 -2.37
C ARG A 206 -16.52 -10.50 -1.71
N ASP A 207 -17.68 -11.06 -1.41
CA ASP A 207 -18.83 -10.33 -0.84
C ASP A 207 -18.48 -9.53 0.41
N GLU A 208 -17.67 -10.11 1.31
CA GLU A 208 -17.22 -9.43 2.52
C GLU A 208 -16.33 -8.23 2.24
N ALA A 209 -15.43 -8.33 1.25
CA ALA A 209 -14.54 -7.22 0.88
C ALA A 209 -15.36 -6.09 0.22
N LEU A 210 -16.30 -6.45 -0.64
CA LEU A 210 -17.21 -5.49 -1.27
C LEU A 210 -18.11 -4.81 -0.23
N ALA A 211 -18.64 -5.56 0.74
CA ALA A 211 -19.46 -5.00 1.82
C ALA A 211 -18.65 -4.01 2.68
N ARG A 212 -17.38 -4.36 3.02
CA ARG A 212 -16.48 -3.44 3.73
C ARG A 212 -16.21 -2.17 2.92
N ALA A 213 -15.94 -2.30 1.61
CA ALA A 213 -15.69 -1.15 0.74
C ALA A 213 -16.92 -0.23 0.67
N ARG A 214 -18.09 -0.79 0.47
CA ARG A 214 -19.37 -0.05 0.50
C ARG A 214 -19.62 0.61 1.86
N GLY A 215 -19.39 -0.11 2.96
CA GLY A 215 -19.54 0.43 4.31
C GLY A 215 -18.64 1.64 4.55
N ALA A 216 -17.38 1.61 4.08
CA ALA A 216 -16.47 2.72 4.22
C ALA A 216 -16.86 3.94 3.36
N LEU A 217 -17.32 3.71 2.12
CA LEU A 217 -17.50 4.77 1.13
C LEU A 217 -18.93 5.29 1.02
N LEU A 218 -19.96 4.49 1.38
CA LEU A 218 -21.36 4.84 1.22
C LEU A 218 -22.06 5.15 2.56
N THR A 219 -21.38 5.03 3.69
CA THR A 219 -21.96 5.39 4.99
C THR A 219 -22.12 6.91 5.09
N PRO A 220 -23.34 7.42 5.33
CA PRO A 220 -23.56 8.85 5.54
C PRO A 220 -22.68 9.41 6.66
N SER A 221 -22.20 10.63 6.49
CA SER A 221 -21.33 11.34 7.44
C SER A 221 -19.99 10.66 7.74
N SER A 222 -19.56 9.66 6.95
CA SER A 222 -18.25 9.02 7.10
C SER A 222 -17.13 10.05 6.89
N PRO A 223 -16.20 10.24 7.86
CA PRO A 223 -15.05 11.12 7.71
C PRO A 223 -13.92 10.47 6.87
N PHE A 224 -14.17 9.30 6.31
CA PHE A 224 -13.16 8.51 5.63
C PHE A 224 -12.56 9.24 4.43
N THR A 225 -11.23 9.27 4.38
CA THR A 225 -10.40 9.72 3.26
C THR A 225 -9.21 8.79 3.08
N THR A 226 -8.71 8.66 1.87
CA THR A 226 -7.46 7.90 1.60
C THR A 226 -6.22 8.76 1.82
N SER A 227 -5.06 8.12 2.03
CA SER A 227 -3.77 8.83 2.02
C SER A 227 -3.52 9.52 0.68
N LEU A 228 -3.84 8.84 -0.43
CA LEU A 228 -3.72 9.39 -1.78
C LEU A 228 -4.52 10.70 -1.94
N TYR A 229 -5.77 10.73 -1.46
CA TYR A 229 -6.58 11.96 -1.51
C TYR A 229 -6.02 13.05 -0.61
N ARG A 230 -5.54 12.71 0.59
CA ARG A 230 -4.93 13.70 1.49
C ARG A 230 -3.66 14.30 0.88
N ASP A 231 -2.76 13.46 0.34
CA ASP A 231 -1.55 13.94 -0.34
C ASP A 231 -1.93 14.85 -1.54
N PHE A 232 -2.95 14.47 -2.32
CA PHE A 232 -3.48 15.28 -3.42
C PHE A 232 -4.03 16.63 -2.95
N ALA A 233 -4.86 16.64 -1.91
CA ALA A 233 -5.48 17.85 -1.36
C ALA A 233 -4.45 18.81 -0.72
N ASP A 234 -3.38 18.24 -0.13
CA ASP A 234 -2.25 18.98 0.45
C ASP A 234 -1.24 19.47 -0.61
N GLY A 235 -1.48 19.24 -1.92
CA GLY A 235 -0.55 19.61 -2.99
C GLY A 235 0.72 18.77 -3.07
N MET A 236 0.76 17.65 -2.35
CA MET A 236 1.92 16.76 -2.26
C MET A 236 1.93 15.73 -3.40
N ARG A 237 3.12 15.20 -3.71
CA ARG A 237 3.25 14.07 -4.63
C ARG A 237 2.54 12.82 -4.10
N THR A 238 1.79 12.16 -4.98
CA THR A 238 0.92 11.04 -4.65
C THR A 238 1.46 9.69 -5.14
N GLU A 239 0.80 8.61 -4.79
CA GLU A 239 1.00 7.27 -5.38
C GLU A 239 -0.01 7.00 -6.52
N ALA A 240 -0.22 8.00 -7.39
CA ALA A 240 -1.20 7.94 -8.47
C ALA A 240 -1.01 6.73 -9.39
N GLU A 241 0.22 6.53 -9.89
CA GLU A 241 0.52 5.47 -10.85
C GLU A 241 0.39 4.05 -10.27
N PRO A 242 0.98 3.69 -9.11
CA PRO A 242 0.84 2.34 -8.58
C PRO A 242 -0.58 2.01 -8.09
N VAL A 243 -1.40 3.02 -7.74
CA VAL A 243 -2.75 2.76 -7.20
C VAL A 243 -3.82 2.85 -8.28
N ILE A 244 -3.88 3.92 -9.07
CA ILE A 244 -4.94 4.14 -10.06
C ILE A 244 -4.43 3.93 -11.49
N GLY A 245 -3.25 4.45 -11.81
CA GLY A 245 -2.67 4.35 -13.16
C GLY A 245 -2.47 2.89 -13.61
N ASP A 246 -1.94 2.03 -12.73
CA ASP A 246 -1.75 0.61 -13.04
C ASP A 246 -3.10 -0.11 -13.25
N MET A 247 -4.13 0.22 -12.45
CA MET A 247 -5.47 -0.35 -12.64
C MET A 247 -6.08 0.03 -13.99
N VAL A 248 -5.90 1.28 -14.42
CA VAL A 248 -6.36 1.76 -15.73
C VAL A 248 -5.62 1.06 -16.87
N ARG A 249 -4.30 0.85 -16.75
CA ARG A 249 -3.53 0.08 -17.75
C ARG A 249 -4.03 -1.36 -17.85
N ARG A 250 -4.19 -2.05 -16.72
CA ARG A 250 -4.73 -3.43 -16.69
C ARG A 250 -6.13 -3.51 -17.25
N ALA A 251 -6.98 -2.53 -16.95
CA ALA A 251 -8.31 -2.46 -17.54
C ALA A 251 -8.26 -2.40 -19.07
N ALA A 252 -7.35 -1.60 -19.64
CA ALA A 252 -7.15 -1.51 -21.09
C ALA A 252 -6.66 -2.84 -21.67
N ASP A 253 -5.70 -3.49 -21.04
CA ASP A 253 -5.16 -4.81 -21.46
C ASP A 253 -6.23 -5.91 -21.42
N LEU A 254 -7.18 -5.83 -20.47
CA LEU A 254 -8.28 -6.75 -20.28
C LEU A 254 -9.55 -6.38 -21.06
N GLY A 255 -9.56 -5.24 -21.76
CA GLY A 255 -10.73 -4.75 -22.49
C GLY A 255 -11.89 -4.30 -21.61
N VAL A 256 -11.61 -3.89 -20.37
CA VAL A 256 -12.64 -3.43 -19.40
C VAL A 256 -12.76 -1.91 -19.46
N PRO A 257 -13.95 -1.33 -19.74
CA PRO A 257 -14.13 0.11 -19.73
C PRO A 257 -14.16 0.67 -18.29
N VAL A 258 -13.30 1.68 -18.03
CA VAL A 258 -13.15 2.31 -16.71
C VAL A 258 -13.07 3.84 -16.83
N PRO A 259 -14.09 4.51 -17.37
CA PRO A 259 -14.04 5.93 -17.65
C PRO A 259 -13.82 6.81 -16.41
N LEU A 260 -14.37 6.44 -15.26
CA LEU A 260 -14.20 7.21 -14.01
C LEU A 260 -12.80 7.02 -13.44
N LEU A 261 -12.29 5.81 -13.38
CA LEU A 261 -10.91 5.55 -12.94
C LEU A 261 -9.90 6.22 -13.90
N ALA A 262 -10.16 6.20 -15.20
CA ALA A 262 -9.31 6.88 -16.19
C ALA A 262 -9.32 8.41 -15.99
N ALA A 263 -10.49 9.01 -15.73
CA ALA A 263 -10.58 10.44 -15.43
C ALA A 263 -9.82 10.80 -14.14
N ALA A 264 -9.90 9.96 -13.09
CA ALA A 264 -9.13 10.14 -11.86
C ALA A 264 -7.62 10.06 -12.12
N ALA A 265 -7.17 9.10 -12.93
CA ALA A 265 -5.76 8.97 -13.29
C ALA A 265 -5.25 10.20 -14.04
N VAL A 266 -6.03 10.74 -15.00
CA VAL A 266 -5.66 11.97 -15.71
C VAL A 266 -5.57 13.15 -14.76
N ARG A 267 -6.54 13.33 -13.86
CA ARG A 267 -6.52 14.41 -12.87
C ARG A 267 -5.28 14.35 -11.97
N LEU A 268 -4.88 13.16 -11.54
CA LEU A 268 -3.68 12.96 -10.73
C LEU A 268 -2.41 13.24 -11.54
N ARG A 269 -2.33 12.83 -12.80
CA ARG A 269 -1.19 13.14 -13.67
C ARG A 269 -1.01 14.64 -13.88
N VAL A 270 -2.11 15.38 -14.07
CA VAL A 270 -2.10 16.85 -14.14
C VAL A 270 -1.56 17.44 -12.83
N HIS A 271 -2.02 16.93 -11.69
CA HIS A 271 -1.51 17.33 -10.38
C HIS A 271 -0.01 17.05 -10.22
N GLU A 272 0.47 15.84 -10.55
CA GLU A 272 1.90 15.48 -10.46
C GLU A 272 2.79 16.34 -11.37
N ALA A 273 2.28 16.78 -12.53
CA ALA A 273 3.01 17.67 -13.44
C ALA A 273 3.16 19.09 -12.88
N THR A 274 2.34 19.49 -11.92
CA THR A 274 2.32 20.83 -11.32
C THR A 274 2.76 20.84 -9.85
N ALA A 275 2.79 19.69 -9.19
CA ALA A 275 3.25 19.56 -7.81
C ALA A 275 4.76 19.81 -7.71
N SER A 276 5.16 20.58 -6.70
CA SER A 276 6.55 21.00 -6.45
C SER A 276 7.35 19.94 -5.69
#